data_66aefbbdb062b5267066501049f7f02c
#
_entry.id   66aefbbdb062b5267066501049f7f02c
#
_cell.length_a   1.000
_cell.length_b   1.000
_cell.length_c   1.000
_cell.angle_alpha   90.00
_cell.angle_beta   90.00
_cell.angle_gamma   90.00
#
_symmetry.space_group_name_H-M   'P 1'
#
loop_
_entity.id
_entity.type
_entity.pdbx_description
1 polymer ?
#
loop_
_entity_poly.entity_id
_entity_poly.type
_entity_poly.pdbx_seq_one_letter_code
_entity_poly.pdbx_strand_id
1 'polypeptide(L)'
;MKIIIAFFLLFSLCLPVWSQGEIDTQEKVLYQNERSVSVSLNSNGFAGGYRFGKRKTYLNKTIYDVELAYIKHPKEVKVSASPYSYATSRKYVYGKTNLFVNLRPSIGIQREVFSKEDRGSIAVKYYLGAGPSIGISKPIYYSFNIIAPIGGVNYIIDTRVEKFDFSQHAQSVDIAGRASFWKGFDEIALYPGLHGKLGISFEYGTSNRLINALDAGMVFDAFTRKVPIMFSEYNNQFYLTLFLGYRFGWIVDQKYKAPKITREGQVISD
;
A
#
# COMPACT_ATOMS: atom_id res chain seq x y z
N MET A 1 -4.85 -23.62 35.00
CA MET A 1 -4.91 -24.96 34.36
C MET A 1 -5.90 -25.02 33.20
N LYS A 2 -7.15 -24.53 33.34
CA LYS A 2 -8.15 -24.56 32.24
C LYS A 2 -7.78 -23.75 30.99
N ILE A 3 -7.08 -22.62 31.12
CA ILE A 3 -6.64 -21.75 29.99
C ILE A 3 -5.51 -22.41 29.20
N ILE A 4 -4.61 -23.13 29.84
CA ILE A 4 -3.49 -23.84 29.18
C ILE A 4 -4.01 -25.01 28.34
N ILE A 5 -5.05 -25.70 28.85
CA ILE A 5 -5.71 -26.81 28.12
C ILE A 5 -6.44 -26.28 26.90
N ALA A 6 -7.10 -25.10 26.98
CA ALA A 6 -7.76 -24.45 25.85
C ALA A 6 -6.76 -24.03 24.75
N PHE A 7 -5.58 -23.55 25.16
CA PHE A 7 -4.52 -23.16 24.23
C PHE A 7 -3.91 -24.38 23.51
N PHE A 8 -3.76 -25.50 24.22
CA PHE A 8 -3.28 -26.75 23.64
C PHE A 8 -4.31 -27.39 22.68
N LEU A 9 -5.60 -27.29 22.99
CA LEU A 9 -6.69 -27.74 22.11
C LEU A 9 -6.76 -26.88 20.82
N LEU A 10 -6.56 -25.56 20.90
CA LEU A 10 -6.49 -24.69 19.73
C LEU A 10 -5.28 -24.99 18.83
N PHE A 11 -4.14 -25.33 19.43
CA PHE A 11 -2.91 -25.67 18.71
C PHE A 11 -3.00 -27.05 18.03
N SER A 12 -3.75 -27.99 18.61
CA SER A 12 -4.00 -29.34 18.07
C SER A 12 -4.86 -29.31 16.79
N LEU A 13 -5.67 -28.27 16.58
CA LEU A 13 -6.46 -28.07 15.36
C LEU A 13 -5.64 -27.57 14.15
N CYS A 14 -4.39 -27.20 14.35
CA CYS A 14 -3.47 -26.74 13.29
C CYS A 14 -2.59 -27.86 12.71
N LEU A 15 -2.88 -29.13 12.97
CA LEU A 15 -2.14 -30.21 12.32
C LEU A 15 -2.44 -30.18 10.81
N PRO A 16 -1.41 -30.14 9.96
CA PRO A 16 -1.61 -30.20 8.53
C PRO A 16 -2.24 -31.54 8.17
N VAL A 17 -3.48 -31.50 7.72
CA VAL A 17 -4.12 -32.64 7.08
C VAL A 17 -3.41 -32.84 5.74
N TRP A 18 -2.55 -33.80 5.66
CA TRP A 18 -1.93 -34.23 4.42
C TRP A 18 -2.98 -35.00 3.62
N SER A 19 -3.86 -34.27 2.95
CA SER A 19 -4.71 -34.86 1.92
C SER A 19 -3.79 -35.22 0.75
N GLN A 20 -3.65 -36.49 0.48
CA GLN A 20 -3.03 -36.98 -0.75
C GLN A 20 -4.01 -36.67 -1.88
N GLY A 21 -3.91 -35.46 -2.42
CA GLY A 21 -4.60 -35.09 -3.65
C GLY A 21 -4.00 -35.87 -4.81
N GLU A 22 -4.88 -36.48 -5.58
CA GLU A 22 -4.57 -37.17 -6.83
C GLU A 22 -3.71 -36.28 -7.72
N ILE A 23 -2.59 -36.81 -8.20
CA ILE A 23 -1.67 -36.10 -9.10
C ILE A 23 -2.38 -36.00 -10.46
N ASP A 24 -3.12 -34.94 -10.66
CA ASP A 24 -3.64 -34.59 -11.98
C ASP A 24 -2.46 -34.14 -12.86
N THR A 25 -1.96 -35.08 -13.67
CA THR A 25 -0.91 -34.89 -14.69
C THR A 25 -1.46 -34.13 -15.89
N GLN A 26 -2.11 -33.00 -15.67
CA GLN A 26 -2.37 -32.09 -16.77
C GLN A 26 -1.13 -31.30 -17.07
N GLU A 27 -0.53 -31.58 -18.23
CA GLU A 27 0.50 -30.73 -18.89
C GLU A 27 -0.07 -29.34 -19.20
N LYS A 28 -0.48 -28.58 -18.19
CA LYS A 28 -0.96 -27.20 -18.34
C LYS A 28 0.23 -26.26 -18.36
N VAL A 29 0.60 -25.89 -19.59
CA VAL A 29 1.32 -24.68 -20.00
C VAL A 29 2.16 -24.03 -18.88
N LEU A 30 3.38 -24.49 -18.77
CA LEU A 30 4.31 -24.23 -17.68
C LEU A 30 4.83 -22.78 -17.57
N TYR A 31 4.54 -21.88 -18.51
CA TYR A 31 5.22 -20.58 -18.59
C TYR A 31 4.27 -19.41 -18.86
N GLN A 32 3.29 -19.23 -17.99
CA GLN A 32 2.43 -18.05 -18.05
C GLN A 32 2.87 -17.03 -17.03
N ASN A 33 3.39 -15.89 -17.51
CA ASN A 33 3.66 -14.73 -16.68
C ASN A 33 2.36 -13.94 -16.45
N GLU A 34 2.31 -13.22 -15.35
CA GLU A 34 1.13 -12.44 -14.96
C GLU A 34 1.51 -10.96 -14.84
N ARG A 35 0.61 -10.09 -15.27
CA ARG A 35 0.66 -8.66 -15.00
C ARG A 35 -0.64 -8.25 -14.34
N SER A 36 -0.56 -7.48 -13.28
CA SER A 36 -1.74 -7.05 -12.56
C SER A 36 -1.56 -5.67 -11.92
N VAL A 37 -2.67 -4.97 -11.79
CA VAL A 37 -2.79 -3.70 -11.08
C VAL A 37 -3.65 -3.93 -9.86
N SER A 38 -3.33 -3.30 -8.77
CA SER A 38 -4.06 -3.44 -7.50
C SER A 38 -4.39 -2.08 -6.90
N VAL A 39 -5.53 -2.02 -6.24
CA VAL A 39 -5.92 -0.93 -5.36
C VAL A 39 -6.27 -1.52 -4.01
N SER A 40 -5.76 -0.94 -2.94
CA SER A 40 -5.99 -1.43 -1.59
C SER A 40 -6.39 -0.33 -0.62
N LEU A 41 -7.28 -0.68 0.29
CA LEU A 41 -7.61 0.08 1.47
C LEU A 41 -6.74 -0.41 2.60
N ASN A 42 -6.04 0.51 3.22
CA ASN A 42 -5.11 0.25 4.30
C ASN A 42 -5.69 0.78 5.62
N SER A 43 -5.36 0.14 6.74
CA SER A 43 -5.77 0.62 8.07
C SER A 43 -5.33 2.06 8.34
N ASN A 44 -4.26 2.51 7.68
CA ASN A 44 -3.70 3.85 7.80
C ASN A 44 -3.74 4.65 6.49
N GLY A 45 -4.57 4.28 5.50
CA GLY A 45 -4.68 5.03 4.25
C GLY A 45 -5.17 4.20 3.07
N PHE A 46 -4.55 4.38 1.92
CA PHE A 46 -4.83 3.60 0.70
C PHE A 46 -3.55 3.43 -0.12
N ALA A 47 -3.54 2.44 -0.99
CA ALA A 47 -2.42 2.21 -1.88
C ALA A 47 -2.89 1.74 -3.26
N GLY A 48 -2.02 1.96 -4.25
CA GLY A 48 -2.14 1.41 -5.58
C GLY A 48 -0.82 0.76 -5.98
N GLY A 49 -0.88 -0.33 -6.73
CA GLY A 49 0.32 -1.07 -7.09
C GLY A 49 0.24 -1.78 -8.42
N TYR A 50 1.40 -2.14 -8.92
CA TYR A 50 1.59 -2.98 -10.09
C TYR A 50 2.40 -4.20 -9.72
N ARG A 51 1.95 -5.39 -10.14
CA ARG A 51 2.61 -6.67 -9.90
C ARG A 51 2.92 -7.36 -11.20
N PHE A 52 4.15 -7.84 -11.32
CA PHE A 52 4.58 -8.77 -12.34
C PHE A 52 4.93 -10.12 -11.70
N GLY A 53 4.22 -11.18 -12.09
CA GLY A 53 4.44 -12.54 -11.62
C GLY A 53 5.13 -13.38 -12.68
N LYS A 54 6.32 -13.92 -12.35
CA LYS A 54 7.06 -14.87 -13.18
C LYS A 54 6.90 -16.27 -12.61
N ARG A 55 6.28 -17.17 -13.35
CA ARG A 55 6.11 -18.57 -12.92
C ARG A 55 7.47 -19.29 -12.92
N LYS A 56 7.80 -19.95 -11.81
CA LYS A 56 9.00 -20.81 -11.68
C LYS A 56 8.65 -22.28 -11.76
N THR A 57 7.62 -22.70 -11.04
CA THR A 57 7.12 -24.06 -10.98
C THR A 57 5.60 -24.06 -11.04
N TYR A 58 4.96 -25.22 -11.05
CA TYR A 58 3.52 -25.35 -11.05
C TYR A 58 2.85 -24.54 -9.92
N LEU A 59 3.38 -24.62 -8.71
CA LEU A 59 2.82 -23.99 -7.52
C LEU A 59 3.44 -22.63 -7.17
N ASN A 60 4.68 -22.35 -7.61
CA ASN A 60 5.45 -21.21 -7.14
C ASN A 60 5.67 -20.18 -8.24
N LYS A 61 5.46 -18.91 -7.90
CA LYS A 61 5.75 -17.74 -8.74
C LYS A 61 6.69 -16.81 -7.99
N THR A 62 7.62 -16.20 -8.70
CA THR A 62 8.32 -15.01 -8.21
C THR A 62 7.51 -13.79 -8.58
N ILE A 63 7.25 -12.93 -7.63
CA ILE A 63 6.50 -11.68 -7.81
C ILE A 63 7.44 -10.49 -7.66
N TYR A 64 7.26 -9.51 -8.54
CA TYR A 64 7.90 -8.21 -8.51
C TYR A 64 6.77 -7.20 -8.36
N ASP A 65 6.71 -6.53 -7.21
CA ASP A 65 5.69 -5.54 -6.88
C ASP A 65 6.28 -4.16 -6.82
N VAL A 66 5.52 -3.17 -7.30
CA VAL A 66 5.77 -1.76 -7.01
C VAL A 66 4.47 -1.17 -6.51
N GLU A 67 4.46 -0.71 -5.26
CA GLU A 67 3.28 -0.16 -4.59
C GLU A 67 3.54 1.28 -4.16
N LEU A 68 2.57 2.15 -4.39
CA LEU A 68 2.55 3.52 -3.90
C LEU A 68 1.45 3.64 -2.84
N ALA A 69 1.84 3.88 -1.59
CA ALA A 69 0.93 3.94 -0.46
C ALA A 69 0.88 5.34 0.14
N TYR A 70 -0.32 5.88 0.28
CA TYR A 70 -0.55 7.09 1.07
C TYR A 70 -0.81 6.70 2.53
N ILE A 71 0.02 7.22 3.44
CA ILE A 71 -0.04 6.90 4.87
C ILE A 71 -0.54 8.11 5.65
N LYS A 72 -1.58 7.89 6.45
CA LYS A 72 -2.17 8.86 7.39
C LYS A 72 -1.70 8.56 8.81
N HIS A 73 -1.57 9.62 9.58
CA HIS A 73 -1.35 9.47 11.02
C HIS A 73 -2.70 9.16 11.73
N PRO A 74 -2.74 8.29 12.75
CA PRO A 74 -3.98 7.94 13.46
C PRO A 74 -4.72 9.14 14.08
N LYS A 75 -3.98 10.20 14.45
CA LYS A 75 -4.54 11.44 15.04
C LYS A 75 -5.03 12.46 14.00
N GLU A 76 -5.06 12.12 12.71
CA GLU A 76 -5.57 13.03 11.66
C GLU A 76 -7.09 13.19 11.75
N VAL A 77 -7.54 14.29 12.37
CA VAL A 77 -8.96 14.68 12.42
C VAL A 77 -9.16 15.91 11.53
N LYS A 78 -10.13 15.83 10.62
CA LYS A 78 -10.50 16.97 9.77
C LYS A 78 -11.37 17.94 10.57
N VAL A 79 -10.96 19.20 10.63
CA VAL A 79 -11.72 20.31 11.21
C VAL A 79 -12.15 21.30 10.13
N SER A 80 -13.23 22.01 10.37
CA SER A 80 -13.66 23.12 9.50
C SER A 80 -12.83 24.35 9.80
N ALA A 81 -12.61 25.18 8.79
CA ALA A 81 -11.97 26.48 9.00
C ALA A 81 -12.82 27.37 9.92
N SER A 82 -12.17 28.42 10.46
CA SER A 82 -12.76 29.37 11.38
C SER A 82 -14.13 29.91 10.91
N PRO A 83 -15.10 30.09 11.81
CA PRO A 83 -16.38 30.68 11.51
C PRO A 83 -16.30 32.12 11.00
N TYR A 84 -15.17 32.81 11.18
CA TYR A 84 -14.91 34.16 10.65
C TYR A 84 -14.48 34.16 9.18
N SER A 85 -14.24 33.02 8.56
CA SER A 85 -13.88 32.92 7.14
C SER A 85 -15.14 32.69 6.31
N TYR A 86 -15.77 33.76 5.82
CA TYR A 86 -16.91 33.72 4.89
C TYR A 86 -16.53 33.19 3.49
N ALA A 87 -15.24 33.14 3.17
CA ALA A 87 -14.75 32.68 1.89
C ALA A 87 -14.28 31.22 2.01
N THR A 88 -15.05 30.33 1.41
CA THR A 88 -14.67 28.93 1.11
C THR A 88 -14.03 28.18 2.29
N SER A 89 -14.84 27.73 3.22
CA SER A 89 -14.45 26.89 4.37
C SER A 89 -13.89 25.54 3.89
N ARG A 90 -12.60 25.49 3.57
CA ARG A 90 -11.90 24.25 3.22
C ARG A 90 -11.53 23.50 4.48
N LYS A 91 -12.05 22.28 4.61
CA LYS A 91 -11.65 21.38 5.70
C LYS A 91 -10.14 21.14 5.68
N TYR A 92 -9.50 21.22 6.83
CA TYR A 92 -8.07 20.95 7.01
C TYR A 92 -7.84 20.03 8.21
N VAL A 93 -6.62 19.51 8.35
CA VAL A 93 -6.22 18.69 9.50
C VAL A 93 -5.31 19.56 10.37
N TYR A 94 -5.76 19.87 11.58
CA TYR A 94 -5.01 20.67 12.52
C TYR A 94 -3.73 19.93 12.96
N GLY A 95 -2.60 20.62 12.95
CA GLY A 95 -1.31 20.06 13.36
C GLY A 95 -0.67 19.09 12.33
N LYS A 96 -1.23 18.94 11.14
CA LYS A 96 -0.59 18.15 10.08
C LYS A 96 0.53 18.95 9.42
N THR A 97 1.76 18.45 9.55
CA THR A 97 2.95 19.11 9.00
C THR A 97 3.28 18.63 7.60
N ASN A 98 3.15 17.32 7.35
CA ASN A 98 3.54 16.75 6.07
C ASN A 98 2.51 15.76 5.53
N LEU A 99 2.47 15.68 4.20
CA LEU A 99 1.85 14.60 3.47
C LEU A 99 2.90 13.51 3.25
N PHE A 100 2.57 12.28 3.62
CA PHE A 100 3.50 11.16 3.53
C PHE A 100 3.00 10.10 2.56
N VAL A 101 3.84 9.80 1.56
CA VAL A 101 3.62 8.76 0.55
C VAL A 101 4.80 7.83 0.57
N ASN A 102 4.56 6.52 0.53
CA ASN A 102 5.61 5.51 0.55
C ASN A 102 5.62 4.73 -0.76
N LEU A 103 6.76 4.72 -1.45
CA LEU A 103 7.02 3.88 -2.62
C LEU A 103 7.71 2.59 -2.14
N ARG A 104 7.10 1.44 -2.47
CA ARG A 104 7.49 0.11 -2.02
C ARG A 104 7.77 -0.82 -3.19
N PRO A 105 8.95 -0.76 -3.82
CA PRO A 105 9.38 -1.84 -4.72
C PRO A 105 9.73 -3.08 -3.91
N SER A 106 9.26 -4.25 -4.33
CA SER A 106 9.52 -5.51 -3.61
C SER A 106 9.71 -6.69 -4.55
N ILE A 107 10.44 -7.66 -4.05
CA ILE A 107 10.57 -8.99 -4.65
C ILE A 107 10.03 -10.00 -3.65
N GLY A 108 9.25 -10.97 -4.15
CA GLY A 108 8.62 -11.95 -3.31
C GLY A 108 8.35 -13.26 -4.00
N ILE A 109 7.79 -14.16 -3.22
CA ILE A 109 7.31 -15.46 -3.67
C ILE A 109 5.80 -15.53 -3.45
N GLN A 110 5.10 -16.14 -4.39
CA GLN A 110 3.69 -16.48 -4.27
C GLN A 110 3.54 -17.98 -4.47
N ARG A 111 2.81 -18.64 -3.57
CA ARG A 111 2.52 -20.06 -3.66
C ARG A 111 1.02 -20.29 -3.68
N GLU A 112 0.60 -21.17 -4.56
CA GLU A 112 -0.77 -21.64 -4.65
C GLU A 112 -0.98 -22.78 -3.66
N VAL A 113 -2.03 -22.66 -2.82
CA VAL A 113 -2.42 -23.66 -1.83
C VAL A 113 -3.60 -24.48 -2.35
N PHE A 114 -4.59 -23.78 -2.91
CA PHE A 114 -5.75 -24.39 -3.54
C PHE A 114 -5.87 -23.86 -4.97
N SER A 115 -5.83 -24.75 -5.94
CA SER A 115 -6.03 -24.42 -7.34
C SER A 115 -7.51 -24.39 -7.71
N LYS A 116 -7.82 -23.76 -8.84
CA LYS A 116 -9.18 -23.82 -9.41
C LYS A 116 -9.38 -25.18 -10.06
N GLU A 117 -10.22 -26.01 -9.48
CA GLU A 117 -10.58 -27.31 -10.07
C GLU A 117 -11.66 -27.14 -11.15
N ASP A 118 -12.64 -26.26 -10.92
CA ASP A 118 -13.75 -26.01 -11.82
C ASP A 118 -13.85 -24.54 -12.26
N ARG A 119 -14.63 -24.30 -13.34
CA ARG A 119 -15.03 -22.95 -13.76
C ARG A 119 -15.93 -22.34 -12.67
N GLY A 120 -15.40 -21.34 -11.93
CA GLY A 120 -16.10 -20.66 -10.83
C GLY A 120 -15.54 -20.97 -9.45
N SER A 121 -14.63 -21.93 -9.32
CA SER A 121 -13.92 -22.17 -8.06
C SER A 121 -12.92 -21.04 -7.75
N ILE A 122 -12.55 -20.92 -6.48
CA ILE A 122 -11.64 -19.90 -5.96
C ILE A 122 -10.27 -20.54 -5.75
N ALA A 123 -9.22 -19.95 -6.35
CA ALA A 123 -7.86 -20.31 -6.01
C ALA A 123 -7.37 -19.50 -4.81
N VAL A 124 -6.76 -20.16 -3.85
CA VAL A 124 -6.17 -19.51 -2.68
C VAL A 124 -4.65 -19.56 -2.79
N LYS A 125 -4.04 -18.39 -2.72
CA LYS A 125 -2.59 -18.22 -2.82
C LYS A 125 -2.09 -17.39 -1.64
N TYR A 126 -0.95 -17.73 -1.07
CA TYR A 126 -0.27 -16.82 -0.16
C TYR A 126 0.97 -16.25 -0.82
N TYR A 127 1.38 -15.08 -0.38
CA TYR A 127 2.59 -14.45 -0.87
C TYR A 127 3.33 -13.73 0.25
N LEU A 128 4.64 -13.74 0.11
CA LEU A 128 5.57 -13.03 0.97
C LEU A 128 6.50 -12.23 0.08
N GLY A 129 6.69 -10.95 0.40
CA GLY A 129 7.59 -10.06 -0.31
C GLY A 129 8.34 -9.15 0.64
N ALA A 130 9.52 -8.72 0.22
CA ALA A 130 10.30 -7.74 0.95
C ALA A 130 11.05 -6.85 -0.04
N GLY A 131 11.41 -5.65 0.42
CA GLY A 131 12.15 -4.71 -0.41
C GLY A 131 12.47 -3.41 0.30
N PRO A 132 13.15 -2.47 -0.39
CA PRO A 132 13.36 -1.13 0.12
C PRO A 132 12.05 -0.34 0.17
N SER A 133 11.94 0.58 1.12
CA SER A 133 10.88 1.59 1.20
C SER A 133 11.48 2.96 0.98
N ILE A 134 10.82 3.76 0.16
CA ILE A 134 11.19 5.15 -0.09
C ILE A 134 10.02 6.01 0.35
N GLY A 135 10.09 6.50 1.59
CA GLY A 135 9.12 7.44 2.13
C GLY A 135 9.35 8.84 1.55
N ILE A 136 8.32 9.43 1.02
CA ILE A 136 8.30 10.76 0.41
C ILE A 136 7.44 11.65 1.28
N SER A 137 8.06 12.60 1.97
CA SER A 137 7.39 13.55 2.85
C SER A 137 7.37 14.92 2.21
N LYS A 138 6.18 15.44 1.97
CA LYS A 138 5.95 16.76 1.39
C LYS A 138 5.33 17.68 2.43
N PRO A 139 5.93 18.86 2.75
CA PRO A 139 5.36 19.80 3.70
C PRO A 139 4.01 20.35 3.22
N ILE A 140 3.12 20.59 4.19
CA ILE A 140 1.82 21.18 3.96
C ILE A 140 1.86 22.63 4.40
N TYR A 141 1.37 23.51 3.55
CA TYR A 141 1.19 24.91 3.81
C TYR A 141 -0.26 25.24 4.13
N TYR A 142 -0.45 26.17 5.04
CA TYR A 142 -1.74 26.68 5.47
C TYR A 142 -1.86 28.16 5.16
N SER A 143 -3.09 28.61 4.91
CA SER A 143 -3.43 30.02 4.81
C SER A 143 -3.90 30.48 6.19
N PHE A 144 -3.20 31.44 6.77
CA PHE A 144 -3.50 32.05 8.06
C PHE A 144 -4.09 33.42 7.83
N ASN A 145 -5.18 33.76 8.54
CA ASN A 145 -5.77 35.07 8.51
C ASN A 145 -5.03 35.98 9.49
N ILE A 146 -4.61 37.15 9.02
CA ILE A 146 -4.13 38.21 9.87
C ILE A 146 -5.31 39.03 10.32
N ILE A 147 -5.62 39.00 11.63
CA ILE A 147 -6.75 39.63 12.24
C ILE A 147 -6.28 40.88 12.94
N ALA A 148 -6.88 42.03 12.65
CA ALA A 148 -6.67 43.27 13.39
C ALA A 148 -7.98 43.77 14.00
N PRO A 149 -7.97 44.19 15.27
CA PRO A 149 -9.12 44.81 15.90
C PRO A 149 -9.25 46.28 15.40
N ILE A 150 -10.35 46.58 14.71
CA ILE A 150 -10.69 47.95 14.27
C ILE A 150 -12.03 48.28 14.91
N GLY A 151 -12.07 49.33 15.75
CA GLY A 151 -13.27 49.75 16.43
C GLY A 151 -13.91 48.71 17.35
N GLY A 152 -13.11 47.80 17.94
CA GLY A 152 -13.60 46.72 18.81
C GLY A 152 -14.13 45.50 18.08
N VAL A 153 -14.08 45.46 16.76
CA VAL A 153 -14.46 44.30 15.94
C VAL A 153 -13.22 43.74 15.23
N ASN A 154 -13.10 42.40 15.24
CA ASN A 154 -11.99 41.71 14.59
C ASN A 154 -12.24 41.62 13.07
N TYR A 155 -11.37 42.22 12.27
CA TYR A 155 -11.38 42.14 10.81
C TYR A 155 -10.18 41.36 10.30
N ILE A 156 -10.41 40.54 9.26
CA ILE A 156 -9.36 39.89 8.51
C ILE A 156 -8.77 40.93 7.55
N ILE A 157 -7.54 41.34 7.77
CA ILE A 157 -6.87 42.39 6.95
C ILE A 157 -5.98 41.81 5.87
N ASP A 158 -5.46 40.59 6.07
CA ASP A 158 -4.55 39.93 5.12
C ASP A 158 -4.55 38.38 5.34
N THR A 159 -3.98 37.65 4.38
CA THR A 159 -3.82 36.21 4.45
C THR A 159 -2.39 35.82 4.13
N ARG A 160 -1.70 35.21 5.08
CA ARG A 160 -0.33 34.70 4.92
C ARG A 160 -0.32 33.19 4.71
N VAL A 161 0.57 32.72 3.85
CA VAL A 161 0.71 31.28 3.55
C VAL A 161 2.03 30.77 4.14
N GLU A 162 1.93 30.00 5.22
CA GLU A 162 3.07 29.51 5.99
C GLU A 162 2.93 28.03 6.34
N LYS A 163 4.03 27.41 6.80
CA LYS A 163 4.00 26.06 7.39
C LYS A 163 3.38 26.13 8.77
N PHE A 164 2.79 25.00 9.20
CA PHE A 164 2.26 24.92 10.55
C PHE A 164 3.41 24.97 11.58
N ASP A 165 3.36 25.97 12.47
CA ASP A 165 4.23 26.10 13.63
C ASP A 165 3.36 26.27 14.87
N PHE A 166 3.48 25.33 15.82
CA PHE A 166 2.67 25.36 17.03
C PHE A 166 2.95 26.57 17.92
N SER A 167 4.18 27.06 17.91
CA SER A 167 4.57 28.24 18.74
C SER A 167 3.83 29.51 18.32
N GLN A 168 3.48 29.62 17.03
CA GLN A 168 2.80 30.79 16.46
C GLN A 168 1.32 30.52 16.18
N HIS A 169 0.94 29.26 15.95
CA HIS A 169 -0.40 28.86 15.48
C HIS A 169 -1.13 27.93 16.49
N ALA A 170 -0.95 28.20 17.79
CA ALA A 170 -1.56 27.40 18.84
C ALA A 170 -3.11 27.44 18.80
N GLN A 171 -3.69 28.49 18.24
CA GLN A 171 -5.14 28.64 18.08
C GLN A 171 -5.59 28.28 16.65
N SER A 172 -6.57 27.37 16.57
CA SER A 172 -7.12 26.97 15.26
C SER A 172 -7.95 28.07 14.58
N VAL A 173 -8.26 29.15 15.31
CA VAL A 173 -9.12 30.25 14.83
C VAL A 173 -8.50 31.03 13.68
N ASP A 174 -7.17 31.08 13.63
CA ASP A 174 -6.42 31.88 12.64
C ASP A 174 -6.23 31.16 11.30
N ILE A 175 -6.58 29.86 11.22
CA ILE A 175 -6.38 29.06 10.03
C ILE A 175 -7.57 29.19 9.10
N ALA A 176 -7.40 29.86 7.94
CA ALA A 176 -8.39 29.96 6.88
C ALA A 176 -8.57 28.64 6.11
N GLY A 177 -7.54 27.81 6.09
CA GLY A 177 -7.57 26.51 5.43
C GLY A 177 -6.22 26.05 4.90
N ARG A 178 -6.24 24.98 4.11
CA ARG A 178 -5.04 24.47 3.46
C ARG A 178 -4.71 25.31 2.20
N ALA A 179 -3.46 25.70 2.05
CA ALA A 179 -2.95 26.36 0.86
C ALA A 179 -2.92 25.41 -0.37
N SER A 180 -2.49 25.92 -1.52
CA SER A 180 -2.39 25.15 -2.77
C SER A 180 -1.57 23.88 -2.59
N PHE A 181 -2.05 22.78 -3.20
CA PHE A 181 -1.35 21.48 -3.18
C PHE A 181 0.05 21.54 -3.80
N TRP A 182 0.25 22.42 -4.77
CA TRP A 182 1.53 22.56 -5.50
C TRP A 182 2.63 23.23 -4.68
N LYS A 183 2.29 23.94 -3.60
CA LYS A 183 3.29 24.57 -2.73
C LYS A 183 4.01 23.52 -1.89
N GLY A 184 5.34 23.63 -1.79
CA GLY A 184 6.21 22.74 -1.02
C GLY A 184 6.69 21.48 -1.76
N PHE A 185 6.57 21.41 -3.09
CA PHE A 185 7.19 20.34 -3.88
C PHE A 185 8.72 20.48 -3.98
N ASP A 186 9.24 21.66 -3.83
CA ASP A 186 10.67 22.02 -3.74
C ASP A 186 11.32 21.57 -2.42
N GLU A 187 10.53 21.25 -1.41
CA GLU A 187 10.97 20.88 -0.07
C GLU A 187 10.67 19.42 0.29
N ILE A 188 10.63 18.56 -0.69
CA ILE A 188 10.37 17.12 -0.46
C ILE A 188 11.56 16.50 0.30
N ALA A 189 11.26 15.82 1.40
CA ALA A 189 12.21 15.04 2.16
C ALA A 189 12.01 13.55 1.91
N LEU A 190 13.13 12.83 1.70
CA LEU A 190 13.13 11.38 1.51
C LEU A 190 13.48 10.65 2.80
N TYR A 191 12.78 9.56 3.05
CA TYR A 191 12.95 8.68 4.20
C TYR A 191 13.20 7.25 3.70
N PRO A 192 14.47 6.84 3.59
CA PRO A 192 14.79 5.47 3.22
C PRO A 192 14.38 4.51 4.34
N GLY A 193 13.99 3.30 3.95
CA GLY A 193 13.57 2.25 4.86
C GLY A 193 13.52 0.89 4.18
N LEU A 194 13.00 -0.08 4.89
CA LEU A 194 12.73 -1.43 4.41
C LEU A 194 11.28 -1.79 4.70
N HIS A 195 10.71 -2.68 3.89
CA HIS A 195 9.40 -3.24 4.19
C HIS A 195 9.34 -4.74 3.95
N GLY A 196 8.42 -5.37 4.67
CA GLY A 196 7.98 -6.73 4.44
C GLY A 196 6.47 -6.77 4.25
N LYS A 197 6.00 -7.56 3.31
CA LYS A 197 4.58 -7.74 2.97
C LYS A 197 4.21 -9.20 3.01
N LEU A 198 3.16 -9.55 3.75
CA LEU A 198 2.57 -10.88 3.80
C LEU A 198 1.09 -10.77 3.44
N GLY A 199 0.59 -11.65 2.58
CA GLY A 199 -0.80 -11.63 2.21
C GLY A 199 -1.33 -12.95 1.68
N ILE A 200 -2.66 -13.04 1.68
CA ILE A 200 -3.44 -14.11 1.08
C ILE A 200 -4.24 -13.50 -0.07
N SER A 201 -4.30 -14.22 -1.17
CA SER A 201 -5.00 -13.82 -2.38
C SER A 201 -6.07 -14.86 -2.72
N PHE A 202 -7.30 -14.40 -2.86
CA PHE A 202 -8.46 -15.18 -3.30
C PHE A 202 -8.76 -14.82 -4.75
N GLU A 203 -8.30 -15.66 -5.67
CA GLU A 203 -8.48 -15.44 -7.11
C GLU A 203 -9.74 -16.15 -7.58
N TYR A 204 -10.66 -15.41 -8.18
CA TYR A 204 -11.93 -15.88 -8.68
C TYR A 204 -12.12 -15.52 -10.17
N GLY A 205 -13.13 -16.10 -10.80
CA GLY A 205 -13.48 -15.86 -12.21
C GLY A 205 -13.34 -17.09 -13.09
N THR A 206 -14.11 -17.10 -14.15
CA THR A 206 -14.24 -18.22 -15.11
C THR A 206 -13.21 -18.16 -16.24
N SER A 207 -12.55 -17.02 -16.44
CA SER A 207 -11.58 -16.84 -17.52
C SER A 207 -10.18 -17.27 -17.11
N ASN A 208 -9.55 -18.09 -17.93
CA ASN A 208 -8.14 -18.46 -17.71
C ASN A 208 -7.14 -17.38 -18.14
N ARG A 209 -7.59 -16.26 -18.72
CA ARG A 209 -6.75 -15.16 -19.18
C ARG A 209 -6.79 -13.92 -18.28
N LEU A 210 -7.87 -13.75 -17.54
CA LEU A 210 -8.05 -12.62 -16.65
C LEU A 210 -7.87 -13.05 -15.20
N ILE A 211 -7.22 -12.21 -14.42
CA ILE A 211 -7.00 -12.39 -12.99
C ILE A 211 -7.85 -11.37 -12.26
N ASN A 212 -8.80 -11.87 -11.47
CA ASN A 212 -9.57 -11.07 -10.53
C ASN A 212 -9.30 -11.66 -9.15
N ALA A 213 -8.74 -10.88 -8.25
CA ALA A 213 -8.40 -11.38 -6.93
C ALA A 213 -8.69 -10.36 -5.84
N LEU A 214 -9.13 -10.86 -4.69
CA LEU A 214 -9.17 -10.13 -3.43
C LEU A 214 -7.91 -10.50 -2.64
N ASP A 215 -7.13 -9.49 -2.29
CA ASP A 215 -5.90 -9.63 -1.53
C ASP A 215 -6.11 -9.07 -0.12
N ALA A 216 -5.76 -9.83 0.92
CA ALA A 216 -5.78 -9.38 2.30
C ALA A 216 -4.45 -9.72 2.99
N GLY A 217 -3.98 -8.85 3.89
CA GLY A 217 -2.71 -9.11 4.56
C GLY A 217 -2.20 -7.96 5.39
N MET A 218 -0.89 -8.00 5.64
CA MET A 218 -0.19 -6.99 6.41
C MET A 218 1.10 -6.55 5.74
N VAL A 219 1.46 -5.29 5.97
CA VAL A 219 2.74 -4.70 5.57
C VAL A 219 3.38 -4.10 6.81
N PHE A 220 4.65 -4.40 7.00
CA PHE A 220 5.49 -3.78 8.01
C PHE A 220 6.54 -2.91 7.33
N ASP A 221 6.57 -1.62 7.65
CA ASP A 221 7.56 -0.65 7.18
C ASP A 221 8.45 -0.20 8.34
N ALA A 222 9.75 -0.15 8.11
CA ALA A 222 10.75 0.34 9.03
C ALA A 222 11.60 1.40 8.33
N PHE A 223 11.53 2.66 8.81
CA PHE A 223 12.31 3.78 8.27
C PHE A 223 13.55 4.04 9.12
N THR A 224 14.58 4.66 8.54
CA THR A 224 15.83 5.00 9.24
C THR A 224 15.65 6.03 10.34
N ARG A 225 14.60 6.86 10.27
CA ARG A 225 14.27 7.91 11.25
C ARG A 225 12.76 8.09 11.36
N LYS A 226 12.32 8.72 12.45
CA LYS A 226 10.89 9.06 12.65
C LYS A 226 10.40 9.96 11.53
N VAL A 227 9.22 9.64 10.99
CA VAL A 227 8.59 10.40 9.90
C VAL A 227 7.65 11.45 10.47
N PRO A 228 7.93 12.74 10.28
CA PRO A 228 7.12 13.82 10.85
C PRO A 228 5.85 14.07 10.02
N ILE A 229 4.79 13.30 10.26
CA ILE A 229 3.49 13.48 9.59
C ILE A 229 2.67 14.57 10.27
N MET A 230 2.71 14.60 11.61
CA MET A 230 2.01 15.59 12.41
C MET A 230 2.95 16.28 13.38
N PHE A 231 2.57 17.48 13.83
CA PHE A 231 3.22 18.13 14.97
C PHE A 231 2.86 17.35 16.24
N SER A 232 3.64 16.31 16.52
CA SER A 232 3.43 15.42 17.65
C SER A 232 4.73 14.70 18.00
N GLU A 233 4.95 14.47 19.28
CA GLU A 233 6.05 13.61 19.76
C GLU A 233 5.87 12.14 19.36
N TYR A 234 4.65 11.77 18.99
CA TYR A 234 4.25 10.40 18.62
C TYR A 234 4.44 10.08 17.13
N ASN A 235 5.32 10.76 16.43
CA ASN A 235 5.71 10.36 15.08
C ASN A 235 6.49 9.05 15.13
N ASN A 236 6.08 8.10 14.28
CA ASN A 236 6.59 6.74 14.30
C ASN A 236 7.71 6.54 13.28
N GLN A 237 8.60 5.61 13.58
CA GLN A 237 9.60 5.06 12.68
C GLN A 237 9.14 3.76 12.03
N PHE A 238 8.26 3.02 12.73
CA PHE A 238 7.73 1.74 12.32
C PHE A 238 6.23 1.86 12.06
N TYR A 239 5.77 1.25 10.97
CA TYR A 239 4.36 1.23 10.61
C TYR A 239 3.94 -0.21 10.34
N LEU A 240 2.92 -0.67 11.05
CA LEU A 240 2.20 -1.90 10.76
C LEU A 240 0.88 -1.52 10.09
N THR A 241 0.67 -2.01 8.88
CA THR A 241 -0.49 -1.69 8.05
C THR A 241 -1.22 -2.98 7.71
N LEU A 242 -2.49 -3.08 8.04
CA LEU A 242 -3.38 -4.11 7.51
C LEU A 242 -3.98 -3.59 6.21
N PHE A 243 -4.12 -4.44 5.22
CA PHE A 243 -4.71 -4.06 3.95
C PHE A 243 -5.74 -5.07 3.45
N LEU A 244 -6.72 -4.54 2.72
CA LEU A 244 -7.68 -5.27 1.92
C LEU A 244 -7.69 -4.63 0.54
N GLY A 245 -7.42 -5.41 -0.52
CA GLY A 245 -7.26 -4.88 -1.86
C GLY A 245 -7.95 -5.72 -2.91
N TYR A 246 -8.22 -5.07 -4.02
CA TYR A 246 -8.67 -5.71 -5.26
C TYR A 246 -7.56 -5.67 -6.28
N ARG A 247 -7.30 -6.80 -6.93
CA ARG A 247 -6.28 -6.95 -7.96
C ARG A 247 -6.91 -7.44 -9.24
N PHE A 248 -6.68 -6.66 -10.31
CA PHE A 248 -7.07 -6.99 -11.68
C PHE A 248 -5.84 -7.23 -12.53
N GLY A 249 -5.83 -8.29 -13.32
CA GLY A 249 -4.67 -8.61 -14.14
C GLY A 249 -5.00 -9.51 -15.32
N TRP A 250 -3.95 -9.79 -16.07
CA TRP A 250 -4.00 -10.67 -17.24
C TRP A 250 -2.76 -11.53 -17.31
N ILE A 251 -2.94 -12.68 -17.91
CA ILE A 251 -1.87 -13.62 -18.20
C ILE A 251 -1.19 -13.20 -19.50
N VAL A 252 0.13 -13.14 -19.47
CA VAL A 252 0.97 -12.82 -20.62
C VAL A 252 1.65 -14.10 -21.08
N ASP A 253 1.23 -14.62 -22.24
CA ASP A 253 1.89 -15.77 -22.83
C ASP A 253 3.34 -15.41 -23.23
N GLN A 254 4.30 -16.17 -22.72
CA GLN A 254 5.63 -16.12 -23.30
C GLN A 254 5.53 -16.75 -24.70
N LYS A 255 5.79 -15.98 -25.73
CA LYS A 255 5.98 -16.54 -27.07
C LYS A 255 7.11 -17.57 -26.94
N TYR A 256 6.78 -18.83 -27.17
CA TYR A 256 7.76 -19.91 -27.26
C TYR A 256 8.73 -19.52 -28.39
N LYS A 257 9.95 -19.11 -28.05
CA LYS A 257 11.02 -19.02 -29.03
C LYS A 257 11.39 -20.47 -29.35
N ALA A 258 10.91 -20.95 -30.47
CA ALA A 258 11.37 -22.24 -31.00
C ALA A 258 12.89 -22.22 -31.03
N PRO A 259 13.57 -23.27 -30.52
CA PRO A 259 15.03 -23.35 -30.60
C PRO A 259 15.44 -23.23 -32.07
N LYS A 260 16.41 -22.39 -32.35
CA LYS A 260 16.97 -22.28 -33.69
C LYS A 260 17.69 -23.59 -33.99
N ILE A 261 17.12 -24.37 -34.89
CA ILE A 261 17.74 -25.59 -35.40
C ILE A 261 18.66 -25.16 -36.52
N THR A 262 19.94 -25.42 -36.43
CA THR A 262 20.90 -25.26 -37.51
C THR A 262 20.58 -26.27 -38.63
N ARG A 263 20.97 -25.98 -39.87
CA ARG A 263 20.79 -26.90 -41.00
C ARG A 263 21.38 -28.30 -40.79
N GLU A 264 22.22 -28.46 -39.81
CA GLU A 264 22.83 -29.72 -39.34
C GLU A 264 22.11 -30.41 -38.16
N GLY A 265 20.90 -29.91 -37.75
CA GLY A 265 20.11 -30.56 -36.72
C GLY A 265 20.58 -30.34 -35.29
N GLN A 266 21.55 -29.46 -35.04
CA GLN A 266 22.01 -29.14 -33.68
C GLN A 266 21.18 -28.02 -33.08
N VAL A 267 20.76 -28.20 -31.80
CA VAL A 267 20.04 -27.21 -31.02
C VAL A 267 21.03 -26.23 -30.41
N ILE A 268 20.93 -24.95 -30.76
CA ILE A 268 21.73 -23.89 -30.13
C ILE A 268 20.93 -23.42 -28.87
N SER A 269 21.47 -23.62 -27.69
CA SER A 269 21.03 -23.02 -26.45
C SER A 269 21.76 -21.69 -26.28
N ASP A 270 21.01 -20.56 -26.29
CA ASP A 270 21.50 -19.25 -25.83
C ASP A 270 21.47 -19.17 -24.28
#